data_5aad30c750122d59003a7c724e020ad9
#
_entry.id   5aad30c750122d59003a7c724e020ad9
#
_cell.length_a   1.000
_cell.length_b   1.000
_cell.length_c   1.000
_cell.angle_alpha   90.00
_cell.angle_beta   90.00
_cell.angle_gamma   90.00
#
_symmetry.space_group_name_H-M   'P 1'
#
loop_
_entity.id
_entity.type
_entity.pdbx_description
1 polymer ?
#
loop_
_entity_poly.entity_id
_entity_poly.type
_entity_poly.pdbx_seq_one_letter_code
_entity_poly.pdbx_strand_id
1 'polypeptide(L)'
;SANVELNVPMSSAMVFRIGSITKQFTAISVLQLVDKGQIALTDSIQKFVKNFHFKGESITIENLLTHTSGIKGYEQIDAKIPNAMRIDFSPNVIIDSLDKLSLEFKPNTKYNYSNSNYFLLAYIIEQVSRKTFQQYLKENIFEPAGLNSTFYESPTDIILNRANGYSFSEGKYWNTD
;
A
#
# COMPACT_ATOMS: atom_id res chain seq x y z
N SER A 1 14.96 19.69 -9.75
CA SER A 1 14.43 19.44 -11.09
C SER A 1 13.30 18.42 -11.01
N ALA A 2 12.31 18.53 -11.86
CA ALA A 2 11.25 17.56 -12.02
C ALA A 2 11.66 16.39 -12.93
N ASN A 3 12.58 16.67 -13.83
CA ASN A 3 13.26 15.66 -14.63
C ASN A 3 14.71 16.12 -14.81
N VAL A 4 15.66 15.35 -14.32
CA VAL A 4 17.08 15.72 -14.34
C VAL A 4 17.64 15.52 -15.74
N GLU A 5 17.27 14.44 -16.43
CA GLU A 5 17.75 14.07 -17.75
C GLU A 5 17.35 15.11 -18.81
N LEU A 6 16.13 15.65 -18.68
CA LEU A 6 15.58 16.65 -19.59
C LEU A 6 15.73 18.09 -19.09
N ASN A 7 16.37 18.27 -17.94
CA ASN A 7 16.55 19.57 -17.27
C ASN A 7 15.23 20.34 -17.06
N VAL A 8 14.14 19.64 -16.73
CA VAL A 8 12.83 20.24 -16.48
C VAL A 8 12.82 20.85 -15.06
N PRO A 9 12.57 22.14 -14.89
CA PRO A 9 12.50 22.77 -13.59
C PRO A 9 11.27 22.30 -12.80
N MET A 10 11.36 22.32 -11.46
CA MET A 10 10.24 22.05 -10.57
C MET A 10 9.25 23.22 -10.59
N SER A 11 7.95 22.92 -10.52
CA SER A 11 6.89 23.91 -10.34
C SER A 11 5.79 23.40 -9.39
N SER A 12 4.98 24.30 -8.85
CA SER A 12 3.85 23.96 -7.98
C SER A 12 2.69 23.25 -8.68
N ALA A 13 2.69 23.25 -10.02
CA ALA A 13 1.68 22.54 -10.81
C ALA A 13 2.03 21.07 -11.08
N MET A 14 3.14 20.57 -10.55
CA MET A 14 3.58 19.21 -10.76
C MET A 14 2.95 18.23 -9.78
N VAL A 15 2.82 16.99 -10.25
CA VAL A 15 2.30 15.86 -9.49
C VAL A 15 3.48 15.01 -8.99
N PHE A 16 3.38 14.55 -7.75
CA PHE A 16 4.45 13.82 -7.08
C PHE A 16 3.94 12.48 -6.54
N ARG A 17 4.80 11.48 -6.54
CA ARG A 17 4.59 10.29 -5.71
C ARG A 17 4.68 10.68 -4.24
N ILE A 18 3.67 10.34 -3.47
CA ILE A 18 3.57 10.72 -2.04
C ILE A 18 3.98 9.62 -1.08
N GLY A 19 4.42 8.48 -1.60
CA GLY A 19 4.93 7.36 -0.81
C GLY A 19 3.93 6.94 0.28
N SER A 20 4.41 6.80 1.50
CA SER A 20 3.61 6.29 2.63
C SER A 20 2.51 7.24 3.14
N ILE A 21 2.41 8.46 2.62
CA ILE A 21 1.22 9.29 2.83
C ILE A 21 -0.03 8.58 2.28
N THR A 22 0.12 7.72 1.29
CA THR A 22 -0.95 6.83 0.78
C THR A 22 -1.69 6.07 1.89
N LYS A 23 -1.00 5.70 2.96
CA LYS A 23 -1.58 4.92 4.06
C LYS A 23 -2.76 5.61 4.75
N GLN A 24 -2.76 6.94 4.85
CA GLN A 24 -3.91 7.65 5.41
C GLN A 24 -5.17 7.46 4.56
N PHE A 25 -5.07 7.44 3.24
CA PHE A 25 -6.21 7.18 2.35
C PHE A 25 -6.73 5.74 2.52
N THR A 26 -5.83 4.77 2.66
CA THR A 26 -6.18 3.38 2.96
C THR A 26 -6.89 3.28 4.33
N ALA A 27 -6.35 3.93 5.36
CA ALA A 27 -6.95 3.90 6.70
C ALA A 27 -8.35 4.54 6.71
N ILE A 28 -8.53 5.70 6.05
CA ILE A 28 -9.85 6.35 5.92
C ILE A 28 -10.82 5.41 5.19
N SER A 29 -10.38 4.73 4.13
CA SER A 29 -11.21 3.78 3.40
C SER A 29 -11.69 2.61 4.27
N VAL A 30 -10.80 2.06 5.11
CA VAL A 30 -11.14 1.03 6.10
C VAL A 30 -12.18 1.57 7.09
N LEU A 31 -11.96 2.77 7.65
CA LEU A 31 -12.88 3.38 8.62
C LEU A 31 -14.25 3.69 8.00
N GLN A 32 -14.32 4.07 6.72
CA GLN A 32 -15.60 4.21 6.01
C GLN A 32 -16.36 2.87 5.90
N LEU A 33 -15.64 1.75 5.68
CA LEU A 33 -16.26 0.42 5.65
C LEU A 33 -16.72 -0.02 7.05
N VAL A 34 -15.99 0.38 8.10
CA VAL A 34 -16.40 0.15 9.50
C VAL A 34 -17.66 0.95 9.81
N ASP A 35 -17.70 2.24 9.47
CA ASP A 35 -18.87 3.12 9.68
C ASP A 35 -20.12 2.59 8.97
N LYS A 36 -19.96 1.99 7.79
CA LYS A 36 -21.04 1.32 7.04
C LYS A 36 -21.41 -0.07 7.61
N GLY A 37 -20.77 -0.53 8.66
CA GLY A 37 -21.02 -1.85 9.25
C GLY A 37 -20.60 -3.04 8.37
N GLN A 38 -19.78 -2.82 7.34
CA GLN A 38 -19.35 -3.86 6.41
C GLN A 38 -18.18 -4.69 6.95
N ILE A 39 -17.39 -4.11 7.84
CA ILE A 39 -16.28 -4.75 8.57
C ILE A 39 -16.23 -4.19 9.99
N ALA A 40 -15.54 -4.89 10.89
CA ALA A 40 -15.22 -4.41 12.23
C ALA A 40 -13.71 -4.38 12.42
N LEU A 41 -13.19 -3.44 13.22
CA LEU A 41 -11.74 -3.39 13.55
C LEU A 41 -11.25 -4.69 14.20
N THR A 42 -12.12 -5.38 14.93
CA THR A 42 -11.88 -6.67 15.56
C THR A 42 -12.03 -7.87 14.65
N ASP A 43 -12.51 -7.68 13.40
CA ASP A 43 -12.59 -8.79 12.45
C ASP A 43 -11.20 -9.37 12.18
N SER A 44 -11.12 -10.70 12.20
CA SER A 44 -9.93 -11.40 11.75
C SER A 44 -9.74 -11.23 10.25
N ILE A 45 -8.51 -10.97 9.81
CA ILE A 45 -8.19 -10.82 8.39
C ILE A 45 -8.45 -12.08 7.57
N GLN A 46 -8.42 -13.27 8.20
CA GLN A 46 -8.75 -14.55 7.55
C GLN A 46 -10.21 -14.58 7.04
N LYS A 47 -11.09 -13.76 7.57
CA LYS A 47 -12.46 -13.60 7.05
C LYS A 47 -12.46 -13.12 5.59
N PHE A 48 -11.47 -12.33 5.20
CA PHE A 48 -11.38 -11.67 3.90
C PHE A 48 -10.28 -12.24 3.00
N VAL A 49 -9.20 -12.76 3.61
CA VAL A 49 -8.03 -13.31 2.92
C VAL A 49 -7.98 -14.82 3.17
N LYS A 50 -8.70 -15.58 2.34
CA LYS A 50 -9.03 -16.99 2.60
C LYS A 50 -7.82 -17.94 2.72
N ASN A 51 -6.72 -17.65 2.05
CA ASN A 51 -5.52 -18.51 2.02
C ASN A 51 -4.42 -18.01 2.96
N PHE A 52 -4.78 -17.25 3.98
CA PHE A 52 -3.84 -16.63 4.89
C PHE A 52 -3.98 -17.25 6.28
N HIS A 53 -2.99 -18.05 6.72
CA HIS A 53 -3.18 -18.96 7.84
C HIS A 53 -2.37 -18.57 9.09
N PHE A 54 -1.25 -17.87 8.96
CA PHE A 54 -0.32 -17.49 10.04
C PHE A 54 -0.32 -18.42 11.26
N LYS A 55 -0.20 -19.72 11.01
CA LYS A 55 0.03 -20.77 12.05
C LYS A 55 -0.86 -20.65 13.30
N GLY A 56 -2.11 -20.22 13.13
CA GLY A 56 -3.10 -20.19 14.23
C GLY A 56 -3.17 -18.90 15.05
N GLU A 57 -2.36 -17.89 14.74
CA GLU A 57 -2.52 -16.55 15.34
C GLU A 57 -3.67 -15.79 14.69
N SER A 58 -4.50 -15.14 15.49
CA SER A 58 -5.56 -14.26 15.00
C SER A 58 -5.01 -12.85 14.83
N ILE A 59 -5.04 -12.37 13.58
CA ILE A 59 -4.63 -11.00 13.25
C ILE A 59 -5.89 -10.22 12.86
N THR A 60 -6.09 -9.06 13.48
CA THR A 60 -7.27 -8.23 13.23
C THR A 60 -6.98 -7.09 12.25
N ILE A 61 -8.03 -6.45 11.72
CA ILE A 61 -7.92 -5.23 10.91
C ILE A 61 -7.22 -4.13 11.73
N GLU A 62 -7.52 -3.99 13.02
CA GLU A 62 -6.84 -3.05 13.90
C GLU A 62 -5.33 -3.30 13.98
N ASN A 63 -4.91 -4.57 14.03
CA ASN A 63 -3.48 -4.91 14.02
C ASN A 63 -2.77 -4.46 12.76
N LEU A 64 -3.43 -4.54 11.59
CA LEU A 64 -2.87 -4.03 10.35
C LEU A 64 -2.76 -2.50 10.37
N LEU A 65 -3.82 -1.80 10.77
CA LEU A 65 -3.85 -0.33 10.83
C LEU A 65 -2.77 0.23 11.76
N THR A 66 -2.56 -0.41 12.91
CA THR A 66 -1.65 0.06 13.96
C THR A 66 -0.24 -0.51 13.87
N HIS A 67 0.06 -1.32 12.85
CA HIS A 67 1.35 -2.01 12.70
C HIS A 67 1.73 -2.90 13.90
N THR A 68 0.75 -3.55 14.50
CA THR A 68 0.92 -4.48 15.63
C THR A 68 0.65 -5.94 15.27
N SER A 69 0.59 -6.25 13.96
CA SER A 69 0.28 -7.59 13.45
C SER A 69 1.43 -8.59 13.57
N GLY A 70 2.68 -8.13 13.58
CA GLY A 70 3.86 -8.98 13.47
C GLY A 70 4.15 -9.48 12.06
N ILE A 71 3.36 -9.09 11.04
CA ILE A 71 3.60 -9.49 9.65
C ILE A 71 4.83 -8.77 9.11
N LYS A 72 5.74 -9.53 8.53
CA LYS A 72 6.95 -9.01 7.88
C LYS A 72 6.62 -8.12 6.68
N GLY A 73 7.46 -7.12 6.43
CA GLY A 73 7.36 -6.34 5.21
C GLY A 73 7.61 -7.21 3.97
N TYR A 74 6.85 -7.00 2.90
CA TYR A 74 7.03 -7.72 1.64
C TYR A 74 8.39 -7.42 1.00
N GLU A 75 9.07 -6.37 1.40
CA GLU A 75 10.43 -6.06 0.99
C GLU A 75 11.42 -7.17 1.36
N GLN A 76 11.09 -7.98 2.39
CA GLN A 76 11.90 -9.14 2.76
C GLN A 76 11.69 -10.35 1.83
N ILE A 77 10.57 -10.38 1.09
CA ILE A 77 10.32 -11.38 0.05
C ILE A 77 11.19 -11.07 -1.15
N ASP A 78 11.30 -9.78 -1.47
CA ASP A 78 11.95 -9.25 -2.66
C ASP A 78 13.48 -9.36 -2.66
N ALA A 79 14.10 -9.52 -1.49
CA ALA A 79 15.56 -9.59 -1.35
C ALA A 79 16.22 -10.72 -2.20
N LYS A 80 15.42 -11.67 -2.68
CA LYS A 80 15.87 -12.79 -3.53
C LYS A 80 15.57 -12.60 -5.02
N ILE A 81 14.80 -11.59 -5.39
CA ILE A 81 14.38 -11.34 -6.78
C ILE A 81 14.99 -10.01 -7.24
N PRO A 82 15.96 -10.03 -8.16
CA PRO A 82 16.53 -8.80 -8.68
C PRO A 82 15.45 -7.89 -9.27
N ASN A 83 15.45 -6.61 -8.89
CA ASN A 83 14.49 -5.60 -9.35
C ASN A 83 13.01 -5.89 -9.03
N ALA A 84 12.72 -6.65 -7.99
CA ALA A 84 11.36 -7.00 -7.60
C ALA A 84 10.44 -5.77 -7.44
N MET A 85 10.95 -4.65 -6.96
CA MET A 85 10.22 -3.38 -6.85
C MET A 85 9.73 -2.80 -8.19
N ARG A 86 10.19 -3.34 -9.31
CA ARG A 86 9.78 -2.97 -10.67
C ARG A 86 8.90 -4.04 -11.34
N ILE A 87 8.55 -5.09 -10.61
CA ILE A 87 7.72 -6.19 -11.11
C ILE A 87 6.32 -6.06 -10.53
N ASP A 88 5.34 -6.06 -11.40
CA ASP A 88 3.92 -6.07 -11.02
C ASP A 88 3.50 -7.49 -10.62
N PHE A 89 3.62 -7.82 -9.33
CA PHE A 89 3.12 -9.09 -8.81
C PHE A 89 1.61 -9.03 -8.61
N SER A 90 0.91 -10.10 -8.98
CA SER A 90 -0.50 -10.21 -8.60
C SER A 90 -0.64 -10.24 -7.06
N PRO A 91 -1.73 -9.70 -6.50
CA PRO A 91 -1.95 -9.71 -5.05
C PRO A 91 -1.83 -11.10 -4.41
N ASN A 92 -2.30 -12.13 -5.09
CA ASN A 92 -2.22 -13.51 -4.58
C ASN A 92 -0.78 -14.00 -4.42
N VAL A 93 0.12 -13.66 -5.33
CA VAL A 93 1.55 -14.03 -5.23
C VAL A 93 2.18 -13.42 -3.98
N ILE A 94 1.87 -12.17 -3.69
CA ILE A 94 2.37 -11.50 -2.48
C ILE A 94 1.77 -12.15 -1.23
N ILE A 95 0.45 -12.39 -1.20
CA ILE A 95 -0.26 -13.03 -0.08
C ILE A 95 0.31 -14.42 0.19
N ASP A 96 0.44 -15.27 -0.83
CA ASP A 96 1.00 -16.61 -0.70
C ASP A 96 2.47 -16.60 -0.21
N SER A 97 3.22 -15.58 -0.60
CA SER A 97 4.60 -15.41 -0.16
C SER A 97 4.67 -14.96 1.31
N LEU A 98 3.79 -14.08 1.72
CA LEU A 98 3.68 -13.63 3.12
C LEU A 98 3.24 -14.76 4.04
N ASP A 99 2.29 -15.61 3.62
CA ASP A 99 1.78 -16.73 4.42
C ASP A 99 2.86 -17.78 4.73
N LYS A 100 3.87 -17.88 3.88
CA LYS A 100 5.03 -18.78 4.11
C LYS A 100 6.01 -18.26 5.15
N LEU A 101 5.95 -16.98 5.49
CA LEU A 101 6.85 -16.38 6.48
C LEU A 101 6.29 -16.57 7.89
N SER A 102 7.21 -16.66 8.87
CA SER A 102 6.82 -16.55 10.28
C SER A 102 6.58 -15.10 10.66
N LEU A 103 5.66 -14.87 11.61
CA LEU A 103 5.53 -13.56 12.24
C LEU A 103 6.84 -13.18 12.95
N GLU A 104 7.14 -11.89 13.00
CA GLU A 104 8.28 -11.35 13.76
C GLU A 104 8.01 -11.37 15.26
N PHE A 105 6.74 -11.21 15.63
CA PHE A 105 6.26 -11.24 17.02
C PHE A 105 4.76 -11.58 17.04
N LYS A 106 4.24 -11.94 18.18
CA LYS A 106 2.80 -12.19 18.37
C LYS A 106 2.00 -10.90 18.21
N PRO A 107 0.83 -10.95 17.54
CA PRO A 107 -0.03 -9.79 17.41
C PRO A 107 -0.28 -9.09 18.77
N ASN A 108 -0.36 -7.78 18.76
CA ASN A 108 -0.54 -6.91 19.92
C ASN A 108 0.61 -6.86 20.95
N THR A 109 1.75 -7.51 20.69
CA THR A 109 2.87 -7.50 21.68
C THR A 109 3.91 -6.42 21.38
N LYS A 110 4.02 -5.97 20.12
CA LYS A 110 4.99 -4.97 19.70
C LYS A 110 4.44 -4.15 18.52
N TYR A 111 5.06 -3.01 18.29
CA TYR A 111 4.91 -2.22 17.08
C TYR A 111 6.10 -2.49 16.14
N ASN A 112 5.83 -2.77 14.89
CA ASN A 112 6.82 -2.72 13.83
C ASN A 112 6.17 -2.33 12.50
N TYR A 113 6.62 -1.22 11.92
CA TYR A 113 6.11 -0.73 10.65
C TYR A 113 6.28 -1.79 9.56
N SER A 114 5.20 -2.11 8.85
CA SER A 114 5.20 -3.09 7.76
C SER A 114 4.31 -2.62 6.62
N ASN A 115 4.86 -2.53 5.40
CA ASN A 115 4.09 -2.21 4.20
C ASN A 115 3.08 -3.30 3.86
N SER A 116 3.36 -4.56 4.20
CA SER A 116 2.43 -5.67 4.02
C SER A 116 1.09 -5.46 4.71
N ASN A 117 1.07 -4.79 5.88
CA ASN A 117 -0.17 -4.50 6.59
C ASN A 117 -1.11 -3.66 5.71
N TYR A 118 -0.62 -2.61 5.10
CA TYR A 118 -1.42 -1.71 4.28
C TYR A 118 -1.72 -2.26 2.89
N PHE A 119 -0.86 -3.13 2.36
CA PHE A 119 -1.17 -3.93 1.19
C PHE A 119 -2.37 -4.86 1.45
N LEU A 120 -2.38 -5.57 2.58
CA LEU A 120 -3.50 -6.43 2.98
C LEU A 120 -4.79 -5.63 3.24
N LEU A 121 -4.69 -4.42 3.82
CA LEU A 121 -5.85 -3.54 3.98
C LEU A 121 -6.44 -3.12 2.63
N ALA A 122 -5.60 -2.75 1.66
CA ALA A 122 -6.06 -2.43 0.31
C ALA A 122 -6.77 -3.64 -0.35
N TYR A 123 -6.20 -4.83 -0.23
CA TYR A 123 -6.81 -6.07 -0.70
C TYR A 123 -8.18 -6.33 -0.02
N ILE A 124 -8.27 -6.14 1.31
CA ILE A 124 -9.54 -6.31 2.04
C ILE A 124 -10.59 -5.30 1.56
N ILE A 125 -10.20 -4.04 1.31
CA ILE A 125 -11.11 -3.03 0.75
C ILE A 125 -11.69 -3.52 -0.58
N GLU A 126 -10.89 -4.10 -1.46
CA GLU A 126 -11.36 -4.68 -2.73
C GLU A 126 -12.33 -5.85 -2.52
N GLN A 127 -12.01 -6.77 -1.60
CA GLN A 127 -12.85 -7.94 -1.32
C GLN A 127 -14.22 -7.53 -0.78
N VAL A 128 -14.28 -6.51 0.07
CA VAL A 128 -15.51 -6.04 0.72
C VAL A 128 -16.33 -5.14 -0.20
N SER A 129 -15.68 -4.18 -0.86
CA SER A 129 -16.36 -3.19 -1.70
C SER A 129 -16.75 -3.71 -3.09
N ARG A 130 -16.09 -4.79 -3.56
CA ARG A 130 -16.20 -5.32 -4.92
C ARG A 130 -15.75 -4.34 -6.01
N LYS A 131 -14.92 -3.40 -5.65
CA LYS A 131 -14.27 -2.41 -6.52
C LYS A 131 -12.78 -2.59 -6.47
N THR A 132 -12.06 -2.20 -7.51
CA THR A 132 -10.59 -2.07 -7.40
C THR A 132 -10.25 -1.00 -6.37
N PHE A 133 -9.08 -1.10 -5.74
CA PHE A 133 -8.63 -0.11 -4.75
C PHE A 133 -8.58 1.30 -5.36
N GLN A 134 -8.09 1.41 -6.61
CA GLN A 134 -8.11 2.65 -7.39
C GLN A 134 -9.52 3.25 -7.52
N GLN A 135 -10.51 2.43 -7.92
CA GLN A 135 -11.90 2.85 -8.03
C GLN A 135 -12.47 3.30 -6.70
N TYR A 136 -12.20 2.54 -5.62
CA TYR A 136 -12.68 2.87 -4.29
C TYR A 136 -12.16 4.22 -3.83
N LEU A 137 -10.85 4.46 -3.95
CA LEU A 137 -10.22 5.74 -3.59
C LEU A 137 -10.82 6.90 -4.38
N LYS A 138 -10.95 6.73 -5.70
CA LYS A 138 -11.51 7.77 -6.57
C LYS A 138 -12.91 8.17 -6.13
N GLU A 139 -13.83 7.20 -6.05
CA GLU A 139 -15.26 7.45 -5.83
C GLU A 139 -15.60 7.83 -4.38
N ASN A 140 -14.85 7.31 -3.39
CA ASN A 140 -15.21 7.47 -1.97
C ASN A 140 -14.30 8.45 -1.23
N ILE A 141 -13.13 8.82 -1.78
CA ILE A 141 -12.17 9.71 -1.14
C ILE A 141 -11.88 10.92 -2.03
N PHE A 142 -11.34 10.72 -3.22
CA PHE A 142 -10.79 11.83 -4.01
C PHE A 142 -11.88 12.76 -4.53
N GLU A 143 -12.91 12.22 -5.17
CA GLU A 143 -14.02 13.02 -5.70
C GLU A 143 -14.81 13.72 -4.60
N PRO A 144 -15.26 13.05 -3.50
CA PRO A 144 -15.98 13.72 -2.43
C PRO A 144 -15.17 14.79 -1.70
N ALA A 145 -13.85 14.63 -1.62
CA ALA A 145 -12.95 15.60 -0.99
C ALA A 145 -12.45 16.70 -1.96
N GLY A 146 -12.86 16.69 -3.23
CA GLY A 146 -12.41 17.66 -4.22
C GLY A 146 -10.92 17.56 -4.57
N LEU A 147 -10.30 16.38 -4.41
CA LEU A 147 -8.89 16.14 -4.66
C LEU A 147 -8.63 15.88 -6.15
N ASN A 148 -8.87 16.89 -6.99
CA ASN A 148 -8.86 16.78 -8.44
C ASN A 148 -7.47 16.51 -9.07
N SER A 149 -6.40 16.69 -8.29
CA SER A 149 -5.01 16.45 -8.73
C SER A 149 -4.35 15.29 -7.97
N THR A 150 -5.16 14.42 -7.36
CA THR A 150 -4.70 13.23 -6.64
C THR A 150 -5.14 11.99 -7.39
N PHE A 151 -4.18 11.10 -7.66
CA PHE A 151 -4.41 9.90 -8.48
C PHE A 151 -3.85 8.67 -7.79
N TYR A 152 -4.43 7.51 -8.11
CA TYR A 152 -3.77 6.23 -7.90
C TYR A 152 -2.91 5.95 -9.15
N GLU A 153 -1.62 5.82 -8.97
CA GLU A 153 -0.70 5.56 -10.09
C GLU A 153 -0.80 4.12 -10.56
N SER A 154 -1.01 3.94 -11.85
CA SER A 154 -0.90 2.67 -12.56
C SER A 154 0.28 2.73 -13.53
N PRO A 155 1.00 1.62 -13.79
CA PRO A 155 2.11 1.60 -14.75
C PRO A 155 1.71 2.01 -16.17
N THR A 156 0.42 1.89 -16.50
CA THR A 156 -0.13 2.19 -17.82
C THR A 156 -0.70 3.60 -17.96
N ASP A 157 -0.89 4.31 -16.84
CA ASP A 157 -1.52 5.62 -16.85
C ASP A 157 -0.52 6.72 -17.17
N ILE A 158 -0.92 7.62 -18.09
CA ILE A 158 -0.15 8.84 -18.36
C ILE A 158 -0.65 9.94 -17.43
N ILE A 159 0.18 10.30 -16.45
CA ILE A 159 -0.11 11.39 -15.52
C ILE A 159 0.67 12.62 -15.99
N LEU A 160 -0.07 13.62 -16.48
CA LEU A 160 0.53 14.86 -16.96
C LEU A 160 1.23 15.61 -15.81
N ASN A 161 2.35 16.23 -16.10
CA ASN A 161 3.18 16.98 -15.14
C ASN A 161 3.72 16.14 -13.96
N ARG A 162 3.78 14.81 -14.08
CA ARG A 162 4.41 13.97 -13.06
C ARG A 162 5.91 14.24 -13.00
N ALA A 163 6.41 14.58 -11.83
CA ALA A 163 7.85 14.69 -11.57
C ALA A 163 8.44 13.27 -11.40
N ASN A 164 9.63 13.05 -11.94
CA ASN A 164 10.35 11.80 -11.75
C ASN A 164 10.91 11.70 -10.31
N GLY A 165 11.07 10.48 -9.83
CA GLY A 165 11.70 10.18 -8.56
C GLY A 165 13.23 10.07 -8.71
N TYR A 166 13.96 10.68 -7.78
CA TYR A 166 15.43 10.57 -7.71
C TYR A 166 15.88 10.38 -6.28
N SER A 167 16.87 9.52 -6.09
CA SER A 167 17.66 9.44 -4.88
C SER A 167 19.06 10.02 -5.12
N PHE A 168 19.68 10.51 -4.06
CA PHE A 168 21.07 10.98 -4.10
C PHE A 168 21.90 10.16 -3.13
N SER A 169 22.89 9.45 -3.67
CA SER A 169 23.86 8.67 -2.87
C SER A 169 25.22 8.64 -3.58
N GLU A 170 26.29 8.57 -2.80
CA GLU A 170 27.67 8.49 -3.31
C GLU A 170 28.02 9.61 -4.32
N GLY A 171 27.48 10.81 -4.10
CA GLY A 171 27.75 11.95 -4.98
C GLY A 171 27.04 11.93 -6.33
N LYS A 172 26.06 11.02 -6.54
CA LYS A 172 25.33 10.86 -7.80
C LYS A 172 23.83 10.80 -7.57
N TYR A 173 23.08 11.19 -8.59
CA TYR A 173 21.64 10.96 -8.67
C TYR A 173 21.34 9.61 -9.32
N TRP A 174 20.36 8.91 -8.77
CA TRP A 174 19.83 7.65 -9.26
C TRP A 174 18.35 7.82 -9.52
N ASN A 175 17.90 7.44 -10.71
CA ASN A 175 16.47 7.40 -11.03
C ASN A 175 15.80 6.28 -10.22
N THR A 176 14.69 6.63 -9.54
CA THR A 176 13.92 5.70 -8.68
C THR A 176 12.51 5.44 -9.17
N ASP A 177 12.16 5.91 -10.40
CA ASP A 177 10.90 5.59 -11.06
C ASP A 177 10.82 4.14 -11.54
#